data_a2c455d614d61a5114904fd6f29a3ef8
#
_entry.id   a2c455d614d61a5114904fd6f29a3ef8
#
_cell.length_a   1.000
_cell.length_b   1.000
_cell.length_c   1.000
_cell.angle_alpha   90.00
_cell.angle_beta   90.00
_cell.angle_gamma   90.00
#
_symmetry.space_group_name_H-M   'P 1'
#
loop_
_entity.id
_entity.type
_entity.pdbx_description
1 polymer ?
#
loop_
_entity_poly.entity_id
_entity_poly.type
_entity_poly.pdbx_seq_one_letter_code
_entity_poly.pdbx_strand_id
1 'polypeptide(L)'
;GAPIVAEDPLVFENAIAHAPIVLSDERVRRELAADLVVVIGRTTLSRSINAYIQGSKRVMVIDPRLEKIDTSRSADETHHVIPRVTAVVDADSIWHDSWHKYEEVAAAALAELPDWSEAEVAAVVSEELENDAALFISSSRPIRDIEAFATPRNGVETFANRGLAGIDGNISSALGMAIARKNSYALIGDLAFLHDITGLITNEKIDCRILVIN
;
A
#
# COMPACT_ATOMS: atom_id res chain seq x y z
N GLY A 1 2.89 -19.75 7.12
CA GLY A 1 3.26 -18.48 7.78
C GLY A 1 2.03 -17.65 8.13
N ALA A 2 2.20 -16.53 8.80
CA ALA A 2 1.09 -15.60 9.03
C ALA A 2 0.78 -14.82 7.73
N PRO A 3 -0.50 -14.46 7.47
CA PRO A 3 -0.85 -13.58 6.37
C PRO A 3 -0.14 -12.22 6.50
N ILE A 4 0.35 -11.70 5.39
CA ILE A 4 1.01 -10.40 5.32
C ILE A 4 0.08 -9.45 4.59
N VAL A 5 -0.26 -8.33 5.21
CA VAL A 5 -0.99 -7.24 4.58
C VAL A 5 -0.01 -6.08 4.39
N ALA A 6 0.26 -5.71 3.16
CA ALA A 6 1.21 -4.66 2.82
C ALA A 6 0.48 -3.37 2.40
N GLU A 7 0.93 -2.20 2.90
CA GLU A 7 0.50 -0.90 2.37
C GLU A 7 1.01 -0.71 0.94
N ASP A 8 2.17 -1.27 0.64
CA ASP A 8 2.76 -1.28 -0.68
C ASP A 8 2.86 -2.72 -1.21
N PRO A 9 1.90 -3.16 -2.02
CA PRO A 9 1.91 -4.51 -2.57
C PRO A 9 3.01 -4.74 -3.62
N LEU A 10 3.64 -3.68 -4.14
CA LEU A 10 4.67 -3.80 -5.18
C LEU A 10 6.06 -4.18 -4.66
N VAL A 11 6.20 -4.32 -3.34
CA VAL A 11 7.46 -4.75 -2.68
C VAL A 11 7.32 -6.05 -1.90
N PHE A 12 6.13 -6.68 -1.89
CA PHE A 12 5.86 -7.92 -1.15
C PHE A 12 5.02 -8.90 -1.97
N GLU A 13 5.66 -9.72 -2.79
CA GLU A 13 5.00 -10.70 -3.66
C GLU A 13 4.11 -11.73 -2.94
N ASN A 14 4.36 -11.96 -1.64
CA ASN A 14 3.60 -12.90 -0.81
C ASN A 14 2.58 -12.17 0.10
N ALA A 15 2.27 -10.90 -0.17
CA ALA A 15 1.20 -10.21 0.55
C ALA A 15 -0.16 -10.72 0.08
N ILE A 16 -1.15 -10.63 0.97
CA ILE A 16 -2.56 -10.86 0.62
C ILE A 16 -3.00 -9.73 -0.33
N ALA A 17 -3.38 -10.11 -1.55
CA ALA A 17 -3.88 -9.17 -2.52
C ALA A 17 -5.23 -8.58 -2.07
N HIS A 18 -5.45 -7.33 -2.44
CA HIS A 18 -6.73 -6.66 -2.22
C HIS A 18 -7.20 -6.64 -0.75
N ALA A 19 -6.27 -6.72 0.22
CA ALA A 19 -6.61 -6.74 1.64
C ALA A 19 -7.54 -5.60 2.09
N PRO A 20 -7.43 -4.34 1.60
CA PRO A 20 -8.39 -3.29 1.90
C PRO A 20 -9.83 -3.63 1.48
N ILE A 21 -10.01 -4.37 0.39
CA ILE A 21 -11.31 -4.80 -0.13
C ILE A 21 -11.83 -5.97 0.69
N VAL A 22 -11.00 -7.01 0.90
CA VAL A 22 -11.32 -8.17 1.75
C VAL A 22 -11.81 -7.72 3.11
N LEU A 23 -11.09 -6.80 3.74
CA LEU A 23 -11.40 -6.30 5.08
C LEU A 23 -12.48 -5.19 5.09
N SER A 24 -13.12 -4.85 3.97
CA SER A 24 -14.20 -3.87 3.94
C SER A 24 -15.48 -4.39 4.58
N ASP A 25 -15.76 -5.69 4.49
CA ASP A 25 -16.91 -6.34 5.15
C ASP A 25 -16.60 -6.66 6.62
N GLU A 26 -17.47 -6.22 7.51
CA GLU A 26 -17.31 -6.45 8.96
C GLU A 26 -17.41 -7.94 9.34
N ARG A 27 -18.20 -8.73 8.61
CA ARG A 27 -18.32 -10.18 8.86
C ARG A 27 -17.02 -10.86 8.52
N VAL A 28 -16.39 -10.49 7.40
CA VAL A 28 -15.09 -11.02 6.99
C VAL A 28 -14.02 -10.65 8.01
N ARG A 29 -13.99 -9.39 8.49
CA ARG A 29 -13.06 -8.98 9.57
C ARG A 29 -13.21 -9.84 10.81
N ARG A 30 -14.44 -10.20 11.20
CA ARG A 30 -14.69 -11.07 12.37
C ARG A 30 -14.24 -12.51 12.13
N GLU A 31 -14.47 -13.03 10.93
CA GLU A 31 -14.05 -14.40 10.56
C GLU A 31 -12.53 -14.51 10.48
N LEU A 32 -11.87 -13.50 9.95
CA LEU A 32 -10.41 -13.43 9.84
C LEU A 32 -9.71 -12.86 11.09
N ALA A 33 -10.45 -12.67 12.21
CA ALA A 33 -9.89 -12.07 13.42
C ALA A 33 -8.64 -12.81 13.90
N ALA A 34 -7.59 -12.06 14.20
CA ALA A 34 -6.34 -12.60 14.73
C ALA A 34 -6.25 -12.43 16.25
N ASP A 35 -5.54 -13.34 16.92
CA ASP A 35 -5.21 -13.19 18.34
C ASP A 35 -4.15 -12.09 18.56
N LEU A 36 -3.26 -11.90 17.57
CA LEU A 36 -2.22 -10.88 17.58
C LEU A 36 -2.05 -10.31 16.18
N VAL A 37 -2.10 -8.99 16.08
CA VAL A 37 -1.69 -8.25 14.88
C VAL A 37 -0.36 -7.55 15.15
N VAL A 38 0.61 -7.77 14.27
CA VAL A 38 1.91 -7.09 14.33
C VAL A 38 1.95 -6.04 13.23
N VAL A 39 2.02 -4.78 13.62
CA VAL A 39 2.17 -3.64 12.72
C VAL A 39 3.65 -3.27 12.63
N ILE A 40 4.23 -3.33 11.45
CA ILE A 40 5.62 -2.94 11.20
C ILE A 40 5.63 -1.61 10.47
N GLY A 41 6.17 -0.58 11.10
CA GLY A 41 6.14 0.79 10.61
C GLY A 41 4.86 1.55 10.97
N ARG A 42 4.42 2.43 10.09
CA ARG A 42 3.17 3.20 10.28
C ARG A 42 1.96 2.40 9.83
N THR A 43 0.84 2.64 10.46
CA THR A 43 -0.46 2.16 9.95
C THR A 43 -0.79 2.81 8.61
N THR A 44 -1.45 2.05 7.75
CA THR A 44 -1.90 2.50 6.44
C THR A 44 -3.01 3.57 6.54
N LEU A 45 -3.37 4.17 5.40
CA LEU A 45 -4.54 5.05 5.31
C LEU A 45 -5.85 4.27 5.08
N SER A 46 -5.79 2.98 4.83
CA SER A 46 -6.97 2.14 4.63
C SER A 46 -7.83 2.08 5.91
N ARG A 47 -9.09 2.50 5.78
CA ARG A 47 -10.05 2.45 6.90
C ARG A 47 -10.37 1.02 7.32
N SER A 48 -10.46 0.10 6.36
CA SER A 48 -10.79 -1.30 6.62
C SER A 48 -9.65 -2.01 7.35
N ILE A 49 -8.39 -1.79 6.94
CA ILE A 49 -7.22 -2.33 7.64
C ILE A 49 -7.12 -1.75 9.05
N ASN A 50 -7.29 -0.43 9.20
CA ASN A 50 -7.29 0.18 10.54
C ASN A 50 -8.42 -0.34 11.43
N ALA A 51 -9.62 -0.59 10.88
CA ALA A 51 -10.72 -1.21 11.63
C ALA A 51 -10.40 -2.65 12.05
N TYR A 52 -9.71 -3.41 11.19
CA TYR A 52 -9.24 -4.75 11.52
C TYR A 52 -8.20 -4.73 12.65
N ILE A 53 -7.21 -3.85 12.57
CA ILE A 53 -6.20 -3.67 13.63
C ILE A 53 -6.87 -3.32 14.96
N GLN A 54 -7.80 -2.34 14.97
CA GLN A 54 -8.50 -1.91 16.18
C GLN A 54 -9.42 -2.98 16.77
N GLY A 55 -9.95 -3.88 15.94
CA GLY A 55 -10.80 -5.00 16.36
C GLY A 55 -10.03 -6.24 16.85
N SER A 56 -8.70 -6.25 16.76
CA SER A 56 -7.87 -7.38 17.13
C SER A 56 -7.71 -7.48 18.66
N LYS A 57 -7.51 -8.70 19.18
CA LYS A 57 -7.36 -8.92 20.64
C LYS A 57 -6.10 -8.29 21.20
N ARG A 58 -5.01 -8.33 20.47
CA ARG A 58 -3.72 -7.73 20.83
C ARG A 58 -3.10 -7.10 19.61
N VAL A 59 -2.47 -5.95 19.81
CA VAL A 59 -1.74 -5.21 18.78
C VAL A 59 -0.32 -4.92 19.26
N MET A 60 0.66 -5.34 18.47
CA MET A 60 2.07 -5.01 18.66
C MET A 60 2.51 -4.07 17.54
N VAL A 61 3.14 -2.96 17.89
CA VAL A 61 3.72 -2.03 16.91
C VAL A 61 5.24 -2.07 16.97
N ILE A 62 5.87 -2.29 15.84
CA ILE A 62 7.33 -2.31 15.69
C ILE A 62 7.73 -1.17 14.74
N ASP A 63 8.44 -0.17 15.25
CA ASP A 63 8.90 0.96 14.46
C ASP A 63 10.22 1.51 15.01
N PRO A 64 11.29 1.59 14.21
CA PRO A 64 12.60 2.06 14.68
C PRO A 64 12.64 3.55 15.01
N ARG A 65 11.64 4.34 14.66
CA ARG A 65 11.59 5.77 14.99
C ARG A 65 11.40 5.96 16.49
N LEU A 66 12.06 6.96 17.04
CA LEU A 66 12.00 7.30 18.48
C LEU A 66 10.79 8.16 18.86
N GLU A 67 10.02 8.62 17.88
CA GLU A 67 8.80 9.40 18.08
C GLU A 67 7.60 8.50 18.40
N LYS A 68 6.44 9.12 18.61
CA LYS A 68 5.19 8.38 18.86
C LYS A 68 4.86 7.46 17.69
N ILE A 69 5.07 6.17 17.87
CA ILE A 69 4.89 5.15 16.84
C ILE A 69 3.45 4.59 16.80
N ASP A 70 2.72 4.71 17.89
CA ASP A 70 1.29 4.35 17.97
C ASP A 70 0.44 5.62 18.04
N THR A 71 0.07 6.14 16.87
CA THR A 71 -0.79 7.33 16.74
C THR A 71 -2.23 7.06 17.17
N SER A 72 -2.68 5.83 17.06
CA SER A 72 -4.03 5.40 17.43
C SER A 72 -4.18 5.11 18.93
N ARG A 73 -3.06 4.98 19.63
CA ARG A 73 -3.00 4.54 21.05
C ARG A 73 -3.74 3.23 21.29
N SER A 74 -3.63 2.31 20.33
CA SER A 74 -4.28 1.01 20.35
C SER A 74 -3.31 -0.15 20.52
N ALA A 75 -2.01 0.11 20.55
CA ALA A 75 -1.01 -0.92 20.74
C ALA A 75 -0.92 -1.34 22.21
N ASP A 76 -0.94 -2.66 22.43
CA ASP A 76 -0.63 -3.27 23.74
C ASP A 76 0.87 -3.27 24.00
N GLU A 77 1.66 -3.39 22.93
CA GLU A 77 3.13 -3.41 22.99
C GLU A 77 3.73 -2.56 21.87
N THR A 78 4.82 -1.86 22.16
CA THR A 78 5.60 -1.09 21.17
C THR A 78 7.08 -1.44 21.28
N HIS A 79 7.73 -1.64 20.13
CA HIS A 79 9.14 -1.97 20.02
C HIS A 79 9.83 -1.07 19.01
N HIS A 80 11.04 -0.60 19.32
CA HIS A 80 11.88 0.18 18.40
C HIS A 80 12.86 -0.71 17.59
N VAL A 81 12.92 -1.98 17.92
CA VAL A 81 13.72 -2.98 17.19
C VAL A 81 12.87 -4.23 16.97
N ILE A 82 13.16 -4.95 15.90
CA ILE A 82 12.47 -6.20 15.59
C ILE A 82 12.81 -7.20 16.72
N PRO A 83 11.81 -7.71 17.45
CA PRO A 83 12.04 -8.72 18.47
C PRO A 83 12.69 -9.97 17.88
N ARG A 84 13.55 -10.62 18.65
CA ARG A 84 14.13 -11.89 18.22
C ARG A 84 13.06 -12.97 18.23
N VAL A 85 12.82 -13.56 17.07
CA VAL A 85 11.95 -14.74 16.96
C VAL A 85 12.69 -15.94 17.57
N THR A 86 12.11 -16.54 18.58
CA THR A 86 12.71 -17.69 19.32
C THR A 86 12.09 -19.02 18.94
N ALA A 87 10.91 -19.02 18.36
CA ALA A 87 10.22 -20.21 17.88
C ALA A 87 9.35 -19.88 16.67
N VAL A 88 9.22 -20.83 15.77
CA VAL A 88 8.23 -20.78 14.68
C VAL A 88 7.12 -21.72 15.09
N VAL A 89 5.89 -21.21 15.11
CA VAL A 89 4.68 -22.00 15.37
C VAL A 89 3.96 -22.15 14.03
N ASP A 90 3.50 -23.35 13.74
CA ASP A 90 2.67 -23.56 12.54
C ASP A 90 1.35 -22.77 12.70
N ALA A 91 1.02 -22.02 11.67
CA ALA A 91 -0.25 -21.31 11.63
C ALA A 91 -1.40 -22.31 11.50
N ASP A 92 -2.57 -21.94 12.01
CA ASP A 92 -3.81 -22.66 11.72
C ASP A 92 -4.04 -22.59 10.19
N SER A 93 -3.96 -23.76 9.52
CA SER A 93 -4.08 -23.85 8.07
C SER A 93 -5.46 -23.38 7.60
N ILE A 94 -6.53 -23.71 8.35
CA ILE A 94 -7.91 -23.33 8.00
C ILE A 94 -8.09 -21.83 8.02
N TRP A 95 -7.54 -21.14 9.04
CA TRP A 95 -7.59 -19.70 9.12
C TRP A 95 -6.76 -19.02 8.02
N HIS A 96 -5.57 -19.55 7.73
CA HIS A 96 -4.72 -19.07 6.65
C HIS A 96 -5.41 -19.23 5.28
N ASP A 97 -6.01 -20.40 5.02
CA ASP A 97 -6.73 -20.69 3.79
C ASP A 97 -7.96 -19.78 3.61
N SER A 98 -8.58 -19.37 4.71
CA SER A 98 -9.69 -18.39 4.67
C SER A 98 -9.27 -17.04 4.11
N TRP A 99 -8.05 -16.57 4.39
CA TRP A 99 -7.53 -15.34 3.79
C TRP A 99 -7.42 -15.44 2.27
N HIS A 100 -6.84 -16.53 1.78
CA HIS A 100 -6.71 -16.76 0.33
C HIS A 100 -8.05 -16.92 -0.37
N LYS A 101 -9.01 -17.58 0.28
CA LYS A 101 -10.38 -17.67 -0.25
C LYS A 101 -11.02 -16.30 -0.45
N TYR A 102 -10.87 -15.37 0.50
CA TYR A 102 -11.43 -14.03 0.36
C TYR A 102 -10.64 -13.17 -0.63
N GLU A 103 -9.34 -13.39 -0.75
CA GLU A 103 -8.50 -12.82 -1.79
C GLU A 103 -9.00 -13.19 -3.19
N GLU A 104 -9.28 -14.49 -3.43
CA GLU A 104 -9.86 -14.98 -4.70
C GLU A 104 -11.23 -14.35 -4.99
N VAL A 105 -12.08 -14.23 -3.99
CA VAL A 105 -13.40 -13.58 -4.12
C VAL A 105 -13.24 -12.10 -4.49
N ALA A 106 -12.31 -11.40 -3.86
CA ALA A 106 -12.03 -10.00 -4.17
C ALA A 106 -11.47 -9.85 -5.59
N ALA A 107 -10.52 -10.67 -5.98
CA ALA A 107 -9.94 -10.67 -7.33
C ALA A 107 -11.02 -10.95 -8.41
N ALA A 108 -11.91 -11.93 -8.19
CA ALA A 108 -13.00 -12.21 -9.10
C ALA A 108 -13.98 -11.03 -9.24
N ALA A 109 -14.29 -10.32 -8.15
CA ALA A 109 -15.14 -9.15 -8.19
C ALA A 109 -14.47 -7.96 -8.91
N LEU A 110 -13.16 -7.82 -8.78
CA LEU A 110 -12.39 -6.76 -9.46
C LEU A 110 -12.29 -7.01 -10.97
N ALA A 111 -12.28 -8.26 -11.41
CA ALA A 111 -12.29 -8.61 -12.83
C ALA A 111 -13.58 -8.19 -13.58
N GLU A 112 -14.66 -7.90 -12.85
CA GLU A 112 -15.92 -7.41 -13.40
C GLU A 112 -16.06 -5.88 -13.40
N LEU A 113 -14.99 -5.15 -13.01
CA LEU A 113 -15.02 -3.68 -12.99
C LEU A 113 -15.06 -3.13 -14.42
N PRO A 114 -15.67 -1.94 -14.61
CA PRO A 114 -15.68 -1.28 -15.89
C PRO A 114 -14.27 -0.90 -16.35
N ASP A 115 -14.02 -1.03 -17.66
CA ASP A 115 -12.82 -0.55 -18.30
C ASP A 115 -12.57 0.94 -17.95
N TRP A 116 -11.31 1.30 -17.75
CA TRP A 116 -10.88 2.65 -17.38
C TRP A 116 -11.37 3.14 -16.01
N SER A 117 -11.83 2.25 -15.14
CA SER A 117 -12.02 2.63 -13.75
C SER A 117 -10.68 2.92 -13.05
N GLU A 118 -10.66 3.79 -12.04
CA GLU A 118 -9.44 4.06 -11.25
C GLU A 118 -8.83 2.78 -10.68
N ALA A 119 -9.68 1.82 -10.30
CA ALA A 119 -9.26 0.53 -9.80
C ALA A 119 -8.55 -0.32 -10.87
N GLU A 120 -9.11 -0.40 -12.07
CA GLU A 120 -8.50 -1.10 -13.20
C GLU A 120 -7.17 -0.45 -13.59
N VAL A 121 -7.11 0.89 -13.68
CA VAL A 121 -5.87 1.60 -13.97
C VAL A 121 -4.79 1.28 -12.94
N ALA A 122 -5.12 1.21 -11.65
CA ALA A 122 -4.16 0.85 -10.61
C ALA A 122 -3.67 -0.60 -10.76
N ALA A 123 -4.55 -1.54 -11.08
CA ALA A 123 -4.20 -2.94 -11.34
C ALA A 123 -3.27 -3.04 -12.56
N VAL A 124 -3.66 -2.47 -13.71
CA VAL A 124 -2.86 -2.49 -14.95
C VAL A 124 -1.50 -1.84 -14.74
N VAL A 125 -1.42 -0.67 -14.10
CA VAL A 125 -0.14 -0.02 -13.79
C VAL A 125 0.74 -0.95 -12.96
N SER A 126 0.18 -1.65 -11.98
CA SER A 126 0.95 -2.56 -11.14
C SER A 126 1.48 -3.78 -11.90
N GLU A 127 0.75 -4.27 -12.88
CA GLU A 127 1.08 -5.46 -13.67
C GLU A 127 2.07 -5.17 -14.81
N GLU A 128 1.86 -4.05 -15.51
CA GLU A 128 2.60 -3.70 -16.72
C GLU A 128 3.95 -3.00 -16.46
N LEU A 129 4.18 -2.51 -15.24
CA LEU A 129 5.47 -1.93 -14.91
C LEU A 129 6.58 -2.97 -14.99
N GLU A 130 7.66 -2.62 -15.67
CA GLU A 130 8.85 -3.46 -15.77
C GLU A 130 9.48 -3.67 -14.39
N ASN A 131 10.12 -4.81 -14.20
CA ASN A 131 11.02 -4.98 -13.05
C ASN A 131 12.11 -3.92 -13.15
N ASP A 132 12.54 -3.35 -12.04
CA ASP A 132 13.45 -2.20 -11.90
C ASP A 132 12.81 -0.82 -12.18
N ALA A 133 11.52 -0.75 -12.46
CA ALA A 133 10.83 0.52 -12.56
C ALA A 133 10.80 1.26 -11.21
N ALA A 134 10.86 2.59 -11.28
CA ALA A 134 10.62 3.48 -10.16
C ALA A 134 9.25 4.16 -10.33
N LEU A 135 8.35 3.98 -9.38
CA LEU A 135 7.00 4.52 -9.42
C LEU A 135 6.78 5.54 -8.29
N PHE A 136 6.55 6.80 -8.65
CA PHE A 136 6.03 7.79 -7.73
C PHE A 136 4.50 7.72 -7.70
N ILE A 137 3.93 7.60 -6.51
CA ILE A 137 2.48 7.52 -6.31
C ILE A 137 2.00 8.74 -5.53
N SER A 138 1.13 9.55 -6.13
CA SER A 138 0.63 10.75 -5.49
C SER A 138 -0.32 10.45 -4.33
N SER A 139 -0.42 11.41 -3.44
CA SER A 139 -1.41 11.40 -2.35
C SER A 139 -2.85 11.35 -2.89
N SER A 140 -3.81 11.11 -1.99
CA SER A 140 -5.24 11.00 -2.23
C SER A 140 -5.66 9.64 -2.79
N ARG A 141 -6.27 9.58 -3.97
CA ARG A 141 -6.79 8.33 -4.57
C ARG A 141 -5.67 7.40 -5.02
N PRO A 142 -4.68 7.82 -5.82
CA PRO A 142 -3.72 6.91 -6.43
C PRO A 142 -3.02 5.97 -5.44
N ILE A 143 -2.58 6.49 -4.29
CA ILE A 143 -1.89 5.65 -3.27
C ILE A 143 -2.83 4.61 -2.64
N ARG A 144 -4.12 4.94 -2.49
CA ARG A 144 -5.10 4.01 -1.94
C ARG A 144 -5.54 2.98 -2.97
N ASP A 145 -5.56 3.38 -4.24
CA ASP A 145 -5.94 2.49 -5.33
C ASP A 145 -4.83 1.46 -5.59
N ILE A 146 -3.56 1.85 -5.54
CA ILE A 146 -2.46 0.88 -5.56
C ILE A 146 -2.53 -0.06 -4.36
N GLU A 147 -2.73 0.43 -3.13
CA GLU A 147 -2.88 -0.40 -1.94
C GLU A 147 -4.03 -1.42 -2.08
N ALA A 148 -5.14 -1.01 -2.69
CA ALA A 148 -6.36 -1.84 -2.76
C ALA A 148 -6.44 -2.75 -3.98
N PHE A 149 -5.93 -2.31 -5.12
CA PHE A 149 -6.20 -2.94 -6.40
C PHE A 149 -4.96 -3.51 -7.09
N ALA A 150 -3.75 -3.14 -6.67
CA ALA A 150 -2.55 -3.71 -7.25
C ALA A 150 -2.39 -5.19 -6.90
N THR A 151 -1.87 -5.96 -7.84
CA THR A 151 -1.44 -7.34 -7.61
C THR A 151 -0.09 -7.35 -6.89
N PRO A 152 0.06 -8.10 -5.78
CA PRO A 152 1.31 -8.21 -5.07
C PRO A 152 2.44 -8.75 -5.94
N ARG A 153 3.57 -8.04 -5.92
CA ARG A 153 4.77 -8.42 -6.68
C ARG A 153 6.02 -7.83 -6.04
N ASN A 154 7.17 -8.20 -6.55
CA ASN A 154 8.44 -7.53 -6.30
C ASN A 154 8.95 -6.80 -7.56
N GLY A 155 9.98 -6.01 -7.41
CA GLY A 155 10.75 -5.45 -8.52
C GLY A 155 10.42 -4.02 -8.89
N VAL A 156 9.45 -3.37 -8.24
CA VAL A 156 9.16 -1.94 -8.42
C VAL A 156 9.62 -1.18 -7.18
N GLU A 157 10.39 -0.12 -7.37
CA GLU A 157 10.78 0.78 -6.29
C GLU A 157 9.74 1.91 -6.18
N THR A 158 8.98 1.95 -5.10
CA THR A 158 7.89 2.89 -4.91
C THR A 158 8.29 4.11 -4.10
N PHE A 159 7.77 5.27 -4.46
CA PHE A 159 7.99 6.55 -3.81
C PHE A 159 6.65 7.26 -3.60
N ALA A 160 6.49 7.91 -2.47
CA ALA A 160 5.31 8.71 -2.18
C ALA A 160 5.61 9.80 -1.14
N ASN A 161 4.94 10.92 -1.24
CA ASN A 161 4.96 11.96 -0.21
C ASN A 161 4.07 11.50 0.96
N ARG A 162 4.68 10.79 1.94
CA ARG A 162 4.01 10.28 3.13
C ARG A 162 4.41 11.11 4.34
N GLY A 163 3.53 11.33 5.26
CA GLY A 163 3.77 12.21 6.42
C GLY A 163 2.91 13.46 6.31
N LEU A 164 3.32 14.47 5.60
CA LEU A 164 2.47 15.58 5.18
C LEU A 164 1.96 15.29 3.77
N ALA A 165 0.82 14.61 3.69
CA ALA A 165 0.22 14.19 2.43
C ALA A 165 -0.64 15.33 1.85
N GLY A 166 -0.02 16.18 1.03
CA GLY A 166 -0.68 17.23 0.26
C GLY A 166 -0.76 16.89 -1.23
N ILE A 167 -1.42 17.74 -1.99
CA ILE A 167 -1.46 17.66 -3.46
C ILE A 167 -0.40 18.54 -4.10
N ASP A 168 0.28 19.36 -3.33
CA ASP A 168 1.43 20.19 -3.73
C ASP A 168 2.71 19.36 -3.80
N GLY A 169 3.64 19.75 -4.68
CA GLY A 169 4.95 19.14 -4.81
C GLY A 169 4.99 17.72 -5.36
N ASN A 170 3.90 17.17 -5.88
CA ASN A 170 3.87 15.78 -6.38
C ASN A 170 4.67 15.64 -7.68
N ILE A 171 4.51 16.56 -8.63
CA ILE A 171 5.28 16.56 -9.89
C ILE A 171 6.75 16.79 -9.59
N SER A 172 7.06 17.78 -8.75
CA SER A 172 8.43 18.11 -8.37
C SER A 172 9.13 16.92 -7.70
N SER A 173 8.42 16.18 -6.84
CA SER A 173 8.94 14.96 -6.19
C SER A 173 9.15 13.83 -7.20
N ALA A 174 8.21 13.62 -8.12
CA ALA A 174 8.32 12.61 -9.18
C ALA A 174 9.51 12.89 -10.10
N LEU A 175 9.70 14.14 -10.50
CA LEU A 175 10.85 14.54 -11.33
C LEU A 175 12.17 14.41 -10.55
N GLY A 176 12.18 14.76 -9.26
CA GLY A 176 13.34 14.56 -8.39
C GLY A 176 13.73 13.09 -8.28
N MET A 177 12.76 12.19 -8.14
CA MET A 177 12.98 10.74 -8.21
C MET A 177 13.58 10.34 -9.56
N ALA A 178 13.00 10.83 -10.67
CA ALA A 178 13.40 10.46 -12.02
C ALA A 178 14.83 10.94 -12.39
N ILE A 179 15.35 11.98 -11.73
CA ILE A 179 16.76 12.36 -11.86
C ILE A 179 17.68 11.27 -11.30
N ALA A 180 17.27 10.60 -10.23
CA ALA A 180 18.05 9.59 -9.52
C ALA A 180 17.77 8.15 -9.98
N ARG A 181 16.70 7.92 -10.71
CA ARG A 181 16.23 6.61 -11.16
C ARG A 181 16.01 6.58 -12.66
N LYS A 182 16.30 5.43 -13.26
CA LYS A 182 15.91 5.14 -14.64
C LYS A 182 14.52 4.51 -14.62
N ASN A 183 13.90 4.44 -15.81
CA ASN A 183 12.61 3.79 -15.98
C ASN A 183 11.56 4.30 -14.99
N SER A 184 11.40 5.64 -14.97
CA SER A 184 10.61 6.34 -13.95
C SER A 184 9.20 6.64 -14.44
N TYR A 185 8.25 6.37 -13.56
CA TYR A 185 6.82 6.60 -13.74
C TYR A 185 6.24 7.39 -12.57
N ALA A 186 5.19 8.13 -12.83
CA ALA A 186 4.41 8.79 -11.79
C ALA A 186 2.92 8.58 -12.02
N LEU A 187 2.19 8.17 -11.00
CA LEU A 187 0.74 8.05 -11.00
C LEU A 187 0.16 9.19 -10.16
N ILE A 188 -0.51 10.12 -10.80
CA ILE A 188 -0.93 11.39 -10.19
C ILE A 188 -2.39 11.66 -10.52
N GLY A 189 -3.20 12.04 -9.51
CA GLY A 189 -4.57 12.51 -9.74
C GLY A 189 -4.58 13.89 -10.44
N ASP A 190 -5.61 14.17 -11.21
CA ASP A 190 -5.80 15.38 -12.01
C ASP A 190 -5.62 16.68 -11.21
N LEU A 191 -6.27 16.78 -10.04
CA LEU A 191 -6.17 17.97 -9.18
C LEU A 191 -4.76 18.15 -8.60
N ALA A 192 -4.09 17.05 -8.24
CA ALA A 192 -2.71 17.11 -7.76
C ALA A 192 -1.75 17.51 -8.90
N PHE A 193 -1.99 17.03 -10.11
CA PHE A 193 -1.24 17.43 -11.29
C PHE A 193 -1.42 18.91 -11.60
N LEU A 194 -2.66 19.40 -11.64
CA LEU A 194 -2.95 20.82 -11.91
C LEU A 194 -2.38 21.74 -10.84
N HIS A 195 -2.42 21.30 -9.56
CA HIS A 195 -1.93 22.10 -8.45
C HIS A 195 -0.41 22.31 -8.49
N ASP A 196 0.36 21.32 -8.95
CA ASP A 196 1.83 21.36 -9.03
C ASP A 196 2.35 21.45 -10.49
N ILE A 197 1.53 21.88 -11.42
CA ILE A 197 1.89 21.93 -12.86
C ILE A 197 3.16 22.76 -13.13
N THR A 198 3.45 23.73 -12.27
CA THR A 198 4.67 24.53 -12.33
C THR A 198 5.93 23.72 -12.06
N GLY A 199 5.81 22.54 -11.43
CA GLY A 199 6.90 21.58 -11.26
C GLY A 199 7.47 21.07 -12.60
N LEU A 200 6.71 21.18 -13.69
CA LEU A 200 7.20 20.84 -15.04
C LEU A 200 8.13 21.92 -15.62
N ILE A 201 8.23 23.09 -15.01
CA ILE A 201 9.11 24.16 -15.48
C ILE A 201 10.53 23.82 -15.00
N THR A 202 11.29 23.17 -15.87
CA THR A 202 12.68 22.78 -15.62
C THR A 202 13.50 22.95 -16.90
N ASN A 203 14.80 23.22 -16.75
CA ASN A 203 15.75 23.26 -17.86
C ASN A 203 16.42 21.88 -18.05
N GLU A 204 16.15 20.93 -17.18
CA GLU A 204 16.72 19.59 -17.21
C GLU A 204 15.89 18.67 -18.13
N LYS A 205 16.57 17.82 -18.88
CA LYS A 205 15.91 16.75 -19.63
C LYS A 205 15.70 15.56 -18.69
N ILE A 206 14.49 15.44 -18.16
CA ILE A 206 14.12 14.38 -17.21
C ILE A 206 13.22 13.37 -17.93
N ASP A 207 13.58 12.09 -17.86
CA ASP A 207 12.76 11.01 -18.42
C ASP A 207 11.86 10.45 -17.30
N CYS A 208 10.63 10.95 -17.27
CA CYS A 208 9.57 10.51 -16.35
C CYS A 208 8.25 10.42 -17.11
N ARG A 209 7.62 9.26 -17.09
CA ARG A 209 6.30 9.06 -17.68
C ARG A 209 5.24 9.34 -16.62
N ILE A 210 4.45 10.40 -16.84
CA ILE A 210 3.43 10.83 -15.89
C ILE A 210 2.06 10.37 -16.41
N LEU A 211 1.40 9.51 -15.61
CA LEU A 211 0.03 9.08 -15.82
C LEU A 211 -0.87 9.93 -14.93
N VAL A 212 -1.79 10.67 -15.57
CA VAL A 212 -2.76 11.50 -14.86
C VAL A 212 -4.11 10.80 -14.88
N ILE A 213 -4.68 10.58 -13.70
CA ILE A 213 -6.00 9.94 -13.52
C ILE A 213 -7.02 11.03 -13.22
N ASN A 214 -8.14 11.01 -13.93
CA ASN A 214 -9.28 11.91 -13.75
C ASN A 214 -10.55 11.11 -13.46
#